data_a46b44aaa83c1e3c91db658bc1d806ba
#
_entry.id   a46b44aaa83c1e3c91db658bc1d806ba
#
_cell.length_a   1.000
_cell.length_b   1.000
_cell.length_c   1.000
_cell.angle_alpha   90.00
_cell.angle_beta   90.00
_cell.angle_gamma   90.00
#
_symmetry.space_group_name_H-M   'P 1'
#
loop_
_entity.id
_entity.type
_entity.pdbx_description
1 polymer ?
#
loop_
_entity_poly.entity_id
_entity_poly.type
_entity_poly.pdbx_seq_one_letter_code
_entity_poly.pdbx_strand_id
1 'polypeptide(L)'
;MTSSTNATDLSGKVAVVTGAAAGLGRAEALGLARRGATVVVNDIAAAMDASDVVDEITAAGAATGSKAVAVPGDISQRATADELVACADGLGGLDIVVNNAGITRDRMLFNMSDEEWDLVIAVHLRGHFLLTRNAATYWRARAKESGGKTFGRLVNTSSEAGLVGPVGQANYGAAKAGIVALTLSAARALGGYGVCANAICPRARTAMTADVFGAAPQIAAGEVDPLSPEHVVSLVTFLSSPAAAEVNGQVFIVYGPQVTLVSAPTAEHKFSAEGSAWEPGQLGDALQEYFAGRDPERNFSAVGLME
;
A
#
# COMPACT_ATOMS: atom_id res chain seq x y z
N MET A 1 2.95 33.00 2.36
CA MET A 1 3.17 31.56 2.64
C MET A 1 2.14 31.15 3.69
N THR A 2 0.98 30.68 3.27
CA THR A 2 -0.07 30.17 4.17
C THR A 2 0.41 28.83 4.73
N SER A 3 0.34 28.68 6.04
CA SER A 3 0.81 27.56 6.87
C SER A 3 0.49 26.19 6.24
N SER A 4 1.54 25.41 5.94
CA SER A 4 1.45 24.04 5.41
C SER A 4 0.79 23.03 6.37
N THR A 5 0.49 23.44 7.60
CA THR A 5 -0.12 22.60 8.63
C THR A 5 -1.58 22.28 8.36
N ASN A 6 -2.30 23.13 7.64
CA ASN A 6 -3.74 22.94 7.38
C ASN A 6 -4.06 21.98 6.22
N ALA A 7 -3.12 21.76 5.31
CA ALA A 7 -3.34 20.95 4.10
C ALA A 7 -3.35 19.43 4.38
N THR A 8 -2.70 18.99 5.48
CA THR A 8 -2.66 17.59 5.93
C THR A 8 -3.51 17.36 7.20
N ASP A 9 -4.41 18.27 7.52
CA ASP A 9 -5.37 18.10 8.60
C ASP A 9 -6.40 17.04 8.23
N LEU A 10 -6.63 16.11 9.15
CA LEU A 10 -7.57 14.99 9.03
C LEU A 10 -8.70 15.07 10.06
N SER A 11 -8.89 16.23 10.69
CA SER A 11 -9.96 16.43 11.66
C SER A 11 -11.33 16.11 11.07
N GLY A 12 -12.10 15.30 11.79
CA GLY A 12 -13.40 14.82 11.35
C GLY A 12 -13.37 13.72 10.28
N LYS A 13 -12.19 13.20 9.92
CA LYS A 13 -12.01 12.05 9.03
C LYS A 13 -11.97 10.74 9.80
N VAL A 14 -12.49 9.68 9.18
CA VAL A 14 -12.42 8.31 9.71
C VAL A 14 -11.55 7.47 8.80
N ALA A 15 -10.52 6.86 9.41
CA ALA A 15 -9.57 6.01 8.73
C ALA A 15 -9.68 4.55 9.21
N VAL A 16 -9.57 3.60 8.29
CA VAL A 16 -9.37 2.18 8.58
C VAL A 16 -7.93 1.82 8.25
N VAL A 17 -7.21 1.21 9.19
CA VAL A 17 -5.85 0.72 8.99
C VAL A 17 -5.78 -0.76 9.34
N THR A 18 -5.33 -1.60 8.40
CA THR A 18 -5.20 -3.06 8.60
C THR A 18 -3.76 -3.46 8.95
N GLY A 19 -3.59 -4.54 9.74
CA GLY A 19 -2.27 -4.92 10.25
C GLY A 19 -1.74 -3.89 11.25
N ALA A 20 -2.63 -3.29 12.05
CA ALA A 20 -2.33 -2.11 12.86
C ALA A 20 -1.92 -2.41 14.31
N ALA A 21 -1.92 -3.67 14.74
CA ALA A 21 -1.50 -4.03 16.09
C ALA A 21 -0.01 -3.74 16.38
N ALA A 22 0.83 -3.77 15.34
CA ALA A 22 2.27 -3.58 15.44
C ALA A 22 2.89 -2.97 14.18
N GLY A 23 4.18 -2.71 14.23
CA GLY A 23 5.02 -2.36 13.09
C GLY A 23 4.54 -1.14 12.31
N LEU A 24 4.53 -1.25 10.99
CA LEU A 24 4.24 -0.13 10.10
C LEU A 24 2.78 0.33 10.24
N GLY A 25 1.82 -0.59 10.24
CA GLY A 25 0.39 -0.24 10.38
C GLY A 25 0.07 0.48 11.68
N ARG A 26 0.72 0.10 12.80
CA ARG A 26 0.62 0.83 14.07
C ARG A 26 1.15 2.26 13.92
N ALA A 27 2.32 2.43 13.31
CA ALA A 27 2.90 3.75 13.11
C ALA A 27 2.03 4.63 12.20
N GLU A 28 1.47 4.06 11.13
CA GLU A 28 0.54 4.73 10.22
C GLU A 28 -0.74 5.18 10.95
N ALA A 29 -1.34 4.30 11.75
CA ALA A 29 -2.52 4.60 12.55
C ALA A 29 -2.29 5.76 13.53
N LEU A 30 -1.15 5.73 14.24
CA LEU A 30 -0.71 6.82 15.12
C LEU A 30 -0.52 8.15 14.36
N GLY A 31 0.12 8.08 13.20
CA GLY A 31 0.35 9.27 12.36
C GLY A 31 -0.95 9.92 11.90
N LEU A 32 -1.94 9.14 11.49
CA LEU A 32 -3.26 9.63 11.09
C LEU A 32 -4.01 10.26 12.29
N ALA A 33 -3.96 9.62 13.47
CA ALA A 33 -4.58 10.14 14.68
C ALA A 33 -3.97 11.48 15.14
N ARG A 34 -2.65 11.63 15.08
CA ARG A 34 -1.96 12.90 15.37
C ARG A 34 -2.39 14.04 14.45
N ARG A 35 -2.97 13.73 13.29
CA ARG A 35 -3.52 14.69 12.33
C ARG A 35 -5.03 14.89 12.46
N GLY A 36 -5.68 14.25 13.43
CA GLY A 36 -7.08 14.46 13.75
C GLY A 36 -8.04 13.38 13.25
N ALA A 37 -7.56 12.33 12.59
CA ALA A 37 -8.43 11.25 12.14
C ALA A 37 -8.90 10.37 13.31
N THR A 38 -10.16 9.97 13.33
CA THR A 38 -10.61 8.81 14.09
C THR A 38 -10.15 7.55 13.37
N VAL A 39 -9.56 6.59 14.10
CA VAL A 39 -8.92 5.43 13.46
C VAL A 39 -9.59 4.11 13.89
N VAL A 40 -10.07 3.36 12.93
CA VAL A 40 -10.47 1.96 13.10
C VAL A 40 -9.25 1.10 12.82
N VAL A 41 -8.78 0.37 13.82
CA VAL A 41 -7.61 -0.50 13.74
C VAL A 41 -8.03 -1.95 13.62
N ASN A 42 -7.42 -2.65 12.67
CA ASN A 42 -7.65 -4.08 12.47
C ASN A 42 -6.33 -4.84 12.50
N ASP A 43 -6.38 -5.99 13.13
CA ASP A 43 -5.41 -7.07 13.04
C ASP A 43 -6.12 -8.37 13.46
N ILE A 44 -5.44 -9.53 13.37
CA ILE A 44 -5.98 -10.78 13.93
C ILE A 44 -6.20 -10.64 15.42
N ALA A 45 -7.22 -11.31 15.96
CA ALA A 45 -7.63 -11.16 17.36
C ALA A 45 -6.47 -11.33 18.35
N ALA A 46 -5.64 -12.35 18.19
CA ALA A 46 -4.48 -12.57 19.06
C ALA A 46 -3.45 -11.43 19.05
N ALA A 47 -3.28 -10.74 17.92
CA ALA A 47 -2.38 -9.60 17.84
C ALA A 47 -3.01 -8.35 18.49
N MET A 48 -4.32 -8.16 18.33
CA MET A 48 -5.04 -7.07 18.98
C MET A 48 -5.08 -7.23 20.50
N ASP A 49 -5.30 -8.44 20.99
CA ASP A 49 -5.32 -8.74 22.44
C ASP A 49 -3.96 -8.51 23.11
N ALA A 50 -2.88 -8.64 22.35
CA ALA A 50 -1.50 -8.41 22.83
C ALA A 50 -1.02 -6.97 22.63
N SER A 51 -1.85 -6.07 22.10
CA SER A 51 -1.46 -4.71 21.67
C SER A 51 -2.17 -3.64 22.51
N ASP A 52 -1.45 -2.60 22.86
CA ASP A 52 -1.95 -1.38 23.48
C ASP A 52 -2.24 -0.26 22.45
N VAL A 53 -2.30 -0.61 21.18
CA VAL A 53 -2.39 0.35 20.05
C VAL A 53 -3.59 1.29 20.15
N VAL A 54 -4.75 0.82 20.64
CA VAL A 54 -5.96 1.65 20.80
C VAL A 54 -5.74 2.76 21.83
N ASP A 55 -5.13 2.41 22.96
CA ASP A 55 -4.82 3.38 24.03
C ASP A 55 -3.78 4.38 23.55
N GLU A 56 -2.73 3.92 22.86
CA GLU A 56 -1.68 4.77 22.33
C GLU A 56 -2.22 5.74 21.27
N ILE A 57 -3.05 5.28 20.33
CA ILE A 57 -3.68 6.13 19.31
C ILE A 57 -4.61 7.15 19.98
N THR A 58 -5.39 6.73 20.96
CA THR A 58 -6.29 7.63 21.70
C THR A 58 -5.49 8.71 22.44
N ALA A 59 -4.38 8.33 23.09
CA ALA A 59 -3.50 9.27 23.74
C ALA A 59 -2.82 10.23 22.73
N ALA A 60 -2.35 9.72 21.60
CA ALA A 60 -1.72 10.51 20.54
C ALA A 60 -2.71 11.51 19.90
N GLY A 61 -3.98 11.13 19.79
CA GLY A 61 -5.07 11.95 19.26
C GLY A 61 -5.75 12.86 20.27
N ALA A 62 -5.34 12.85 21.54
CA ALA A 62 -6.04 13.59 22.61
C ALA A 62 -6.14 15.10 22.33
N ALA A 63 -5.12 15.72 21.73
CA ALA A 63 -5.09 17.14 21.40
C ALA A 63 -6.04 17.50 20.24
N THR A 64 -6.40 16.54 19.39
CA THR A 64 -7.24 16.72 18.19
C THR A 64 -8.65 16.18 18.39
N GLY A 65 -8.91 15.46 19.49
CA GLY A 65 -10.17 14.77 19.74
C GLY A 65 -10.34 13.46 18.95
N SER A 66 -9.26 12.94 18.38
CA SER A 66 -9.25 11.65 17.67
C SER A 66 -9.57 10.49 18.62
N LYS A 67 -10.21 9.46 18.07
CA LYS A 67 -10.54 8.22 18.78
C LYS A 67 -9.96 7.03 18.05
N ALA A 68 -9.78 5.92 18.75
CA ALA A 68 -9.46 4.65 18.15
C ALA A 68 -10.51 3.60 18.51
N VAL A 69 -10.82 2.73 17.56
CA VAL A 69 -11.74 1.59 17.75
C VAL A 69 -11.08 0.34 17.14
N ALA A 70 -11.04 -0.74 17.90
CA ALA A 70 -10.54 -2.02 17.42
C ALA A 70 -11.66 -2.82 16.73
N VAL A 71 -11.32 -3.39 15.57
CA VAL A 71 -12.13 -4.42 14.88
C VAL A 71 -11.20 -5.61 14.60
N PRO A 72 -11.09 -6.55 15.55
CA PRO A 72 -10.26 -7.74 15.38
C PRO A 72 -10.82 -8.65 14.29
N GLY A 73 -9.97 -9.23 13.46
CA GLY A 73 -10.38 -10.20 12.45
C GLY A 73 -9.34 -10.42 11.36
N ASP A 74 -9.43 -11.57 10.72
CA ASP A 74 -8.60 -11.91 9.56
C ASP A 74 -9.12 -11.17 8.31
N ILE A 75 -8.30 -10.27 7.77
CA ILE A 75 -8.66 -9.45 6.60
C ILE A 75 -8.88 -10.27 5.32
N SER A 76 -8.40 -11.50 5.26
CA SER A 76 -8.70 -12.42 4.17
C SER A 76 -10.17 -12.88 4.16
N GLN A 77 -10.90 -12.65 5.25
CA GLN A 77 -12.31 -12.99 5.40
C GLN A 77 -13.21 -11.81 5.01
N ARG A 78 -14.27 -12.11 4.24
CA ARG A 78 -15.25 -11.09 3.82
C ARG A 78 -15.89 -10.39 5.01
N ALA A 79 -16.28 -11.15 6.05
CA ALA A 79 -16.96 -10.60 7.22
C ALA A 79 -16.14 -9.49 7.89
N THR A 80 -14.83 -9.65 8.00
CA THR A 80 -13.94 -8.63 8.57
C THR A 80 -13.98 -7.34 7.74
N ALA A 81 -13.90 -7.45 6.41
CA ALA A 81 -13.97 -6.26 5.55
C ALA A 81 -15.36 -5.58 5.59
N ASP A 82 -16.43 -6.35 5.75
CA ASP A 82 -17.80 -5.82 5.90
C ASP A 82 -17.93 -5.08 7.25
N GLU A 83 -17.42 -5.65 8.35
CA GLU A 83 -17.44 -5.06 9.69
C GLU A 83 -16.60 -3.77 9.77
N LEU A 84 -15.43 -3.73 9.15
CA LEU A 84 -14.57 -2.55 9.11
C LEU A 84 -15.28 -1.35 8.49
N VAL A 85 -15.95 -1.55 7.36
CA VAL A 85 -16.71 -0.46 6.69
C VAL A 85 -17.93 -0.05 7.53
N ALA A 86 -18.64 -1.01 8.13
CA ALA A 86 -19.79 -0.71 8.99
C ALA A 86 -19.37 0.04 10.26
N CYS A 87 -18.24 -0.33 10.88
CA CYS A 87 -17.69 0.38 12.02
C CYS A 87 -17.32 1.83 11.66
N ALA A 88 -16.62 2.04 10.56
CA ALA A 88 -16.25 3.38 10.10
C ALA A 88 -17.48 4.24 9.79
N ASP A 89 -18.50 3.68 9.15
CA ASP A 89 -19.77 4.36 8.87
C ASP A 89 -20.47 4.81 10.16
N GLY A 90 -20.52 3.95 11.18
CA GLY A 90 -21.05 4.28 12.51
C GLY A 90 -20.28 5.38 13.26
N LEU A 91 -19.03 5.65 12.86
CA LEU A 91 -18.19 6.71 13.43
C LEU A 91 -18.26 8.05 12.67
N GLY A 92 -19.09 8.13 11.64
CA GLY A 92 -19.33 9.34 10.87
C GLY A 92 -18.98 9.25 9.39
N GLY A 93 -18.47 8.10 8.94
CA GLY A 93 -18.20 7.81 7.54
C GLY A 93 -16.86 7.09 7.34
N LEU A 94 -16.65 6.55 6.14
CA LEU A 94 -15.36 5.99 5.74
C LEU A 94 -14.68 6.99 4.79
N ASP A 95 -13.60 7.61 5.24
CA ASP A 95 -12.85 8.59 4.46
C ASP A 95 -11.53 8.03 3.92
N ILE A 96 -10.84 7.21 4.72
CA ILE A 96 -9.48 6.75 4.45
C ILE A 96 -9.40 5.24 4.67
N VAL A 97 -8.75 4.53 3.75
CA VAL A 97 -8.37 3.12 3.89
C VAL A 97 -6.88 2.98 3.67
N VAL A 98 -6.18 2.46 4.67
CA VAL A 98 -4.78 2.02 4.56
C VAL A 98 -4.75 0.50 4.64
N ASN A 99 -4.61 -0.15 3.51
CA ASN A 99 -4.42 -1.59 3.41
C ASN A 99 -2.94 -1.92 3.63
N ASN A 100 -2.57 -2.27 4.86
CA ASN A 100 -1.19 -2.58 5.22
C ASN A 100 -0.98 -4.04 5.66
N ALA A 101 -2.01 -4.73 6.14
CA ALA A 101 -1.90 -6.12 6.62
C ALA A 101 -1.16 -7.04 5.64
N GLY A 102 -0.26 -7.84 6.18
CA GLY A 102 0.57 -8.74 5.37
C GLY A 102 1.37 -9.73 6.19
N ILE A 103 1.87 -10.75 5.51
CA ILE A 103 2.72 -11.82 6.04
C ILE A 103 3.76 -12.21 5.01
N THR A 104 4.81 -12.91 5.44
CA THR A 104 5.79 -13.54 4.54
C THR A 104 5.80 -15.04 4.73
N ARG A 105 5.97 -15.79 3.64
CA ARG A 105 6.24 -17.22 3.57
C ARG A 105 7.24 -17.44 2.45
N ASP A 106 8.48 -16.98 2.70
CA ASP A 106 9.54 -17.00 1.70
C ASP A 106 10.05 -18.41 1.47
N ARG A 107 10.10 -18.82 0.21
CA ARG A 107 10.53 -20.13 -0.22
C ARG A 107 10.98 -20.09 -1.68
N MET A 108 12.00 -20.85 -2.02
CA MET A 108 12.36 -21.06 -3.44
C MET A 108 11.15 -21.62 -4.18
N LEU A 109 10.87 -21.09 -5.38
CA LEU A 109 9.67 -21.42 -6.16
C LEU A 109 9.42 -22.93 -6.28
N PHE A 110 10.46 -23.71 -6.54
CA PHE A 110 10.37 -25.17 -6.72
C PHE A 110 10.17 -25.96 -5.40
N ASN A 111 10.19 -25.29 -4.24
CA ASN A 111 9.96 -25.88 -2.92
C ASN A 111 8.75 -25.25 -2.20
N MET A 112 8.09 -24.26 -2.81
CA MET A 112 6.95 -23.56 -2.21
C MET A 112 5.73 -24.49 -2.20
N SER A 113 5.07 -24.62 -1.04
CA SER A 113 3.83 -25.38 -0.96
C SER A 113 2.61 -24.56 -1.38
N ASP A 114 1.52 -25.26 -1.70
CA ASP A 114 0.25 -24.60 -2.04
C ASP A 114 -0.27 -23.78 -0.86
N GLU A 115 -0.11 -24.26 0.38
CA GLU A 115 -0.52 -23.56 1.59
C GLU A 115 0.29 -22.27 1.82
N GLU A 116 1.61 -22.29 1.56
CA GLU A 116 2.46 -21.10 1.64
C GLU A 116 2.05 -20.05 0.59
N TRP A 117 1.72 -20.52 -0.61
CA TRP A 117 1.19 -19.68 -1.67
C TRP A 117 -0.18 -19.11 -1.32
N ASP A 118 -1.14 -19.95 -1.03
CA ASP A 118 -2.54 -19.57 -0.81
C ASP A 118 -2.68 -18.62 0.38
N LEU A 119 -1.95 -18.85 1.47
CA LEU A 119 -2.00 -17.98 2.65
C LEU A 119 -1.50 -16.57 2.35
N VAL A 120 -0.39 -16.43 1.61
CA VAL A 120 0.16 -15.11 1.23
C VAL A 120 -0.80 -14.37 0.28
N ILE A 121 -1.32 -15.06 -0.72
CA ILE A 121 -2.32 -14.48 -1.66
C ILE A 121 -3.59 -14.08 -0.91
N ALA A 122 -4.07 -14.92 0.01
CA ALA A 122 -5.29 -14.64 0.78
C ALA A 122 -5.16 -13.38 1.65
N VAL A 123 -4.08 -13.27 2.42
CA VAL A 123 -3.90 -12.11 3.32
C VAL A 123 -3.62 -10.85 2.51
N HIS A 124 -2.65 -10.89 1.59
CA HIS A 124 -2.25 -9.70 0.83
C HIS A 124 -3.27 -9.33 -0.24
N LEU A 125 -3.37 -10.12 -1.31
CA LEU A 125 -4.11 -9.69 -2.49
C LEU A 125 -5.63 -9.75 -2.26
N ARG A 126 -6.12 -10.85 -1.71
CA ARG A 126 -7.55 -10.99 -1.42
C ARG A 126 -7.99 -10.03 -0.32
N GLY A 127 -7.20 -9.86 0.76
CA GLY A 127 -7.50 -8.92 1.84
C GLY A 127 -7.63 -7.49 1.32
N HIS A 128 -6.63 -7.00 0.59
CA HIS A 128 -6.67 -5.69 -0.05
C HIS A 128 -7.89 -5.56 -1.00
N PHE A 129 -8.19 -6.59 -1.78
CA PHE A 129 -9.35 -6.59 -2.67
C PHE A 129 -10.67 -6.47 -1.91
N LEU A 130 -10.88 -7.24 -0.84
CA LEU A 130 -12.13 -7.25 -0.09
C LEU A 130 -12.45 -5.87 0.49
N LEU A 131 -11.48 -5.25 1.17
CA LEU A 131 -11.69 -3.94 1.78
C LEU A 131 -11.75 -2.84 0.73
N THR A 132 -10.91 -2.87 -0.31
CA THR A 132 -10.99 -1.91 -1.44
C THR A 132 -12.34 -1.95 -2.12
N ARG A 133 -12.89 -3.14 -2.42
CA ARG A 133 -14.21 -3.30 -3.03
C ARG A 133 -15.33 -2.74 -2.15
N ASN A 134 -15.29 -3.04 -0.85
CA ASN A 134 -16.31 -2.56 0.08
C ASN A 134 -16.25 -1.03 0.22
N ALA A 135 -15.05 -0.47 0.37
CA ALA A 135 -14.84 0.98 0.39
C ALA A 135 -15.28 1.65 -0.92
N ALA A 136 -14.97 1.05 -2.06
CA ALA A 136 -15.40 1.54 -3.37
C ALA A 136 -16.94 1.59 -3.50
N THR A 137 -17.63 0.56 -3.00
CA THR A 137 -19.09 0.52 -2.97
C THR A 137 -19.64 1.63 -2.10
N TYR A 138 -19.06 1.82 -0.91
CA TYR A 138 -19.43 2.86 0.05
C TYR A 138 -19.21 4.26 -0.56
N TRP A 139 -18.02 4.58 -1.04
CA TRP A 139 -17.72 5.90 -1.61
C TRP A 139 -18.55 6.23 -2.84
N ARG A 140 -18.81 5.24 -3.70
CA ARG A 140 -19.69 5.44 -4.85
C ARG A 140 -21.13 5.78 -4.43
N ALA A 141 -21.66 5.14 -3.39
CA ALA A 141 -22.98 5.46 -2.83
C ALA A 141 -23.00 6.89 -2.27
N ARG A 142 -22.03 7.23 -1.43
CA ARG A 142 -21.90 8.58 -0.85
C ARG A 142 -21.74 9.67 -1.90
N ALA A 143 -20.95 9.43 -2.95
CA ALA A 143 -20.81 10.39 -4.03
C ALA A 143 -22.11 10.65 -4.78
N LYS A 144 -22.95 9.61 -4.98
CA LYS A 144 -24.28 9.77 -5.60
C LYS A 144 -25.23 10.58 -4.72
N GLU A 145 -25.20 10.32 -3.41
CA GLU A 145 -26.03 11.04 -2.43
C GLU A 145 -25.64 12.53 -2.33
N SER A 146 -24.34 12.84 -2.41
CA SER A 146 -23.80 14.20 -2.32
C SER A 146 -23.83 14.99 -3.64
N GLY A 147 -24.36 14.41 -4.70
CA GLY A 147 -24.47 15.09 -5.99
C GLY A 147 -23.25 14.96 -6.90
N GLY A 148 -22.37 13.98 -6.69
CA GLY A 148 -21.34 13.62 -7.67
C GLY A 148 -19.97 13.27 -7.12
N LYS A 149 -19.50 13.87 -6.04
CA LYS A 149 -18.18 13.62 -5.47
C LYS A 149 -18.23 13.39 -3.96
N THR A 150 -17.32 12.56 -3.47
CA THR A 150 -17.07 12.37 -2.04
C THR A 150 -15.57 12.46 -1.78
N PHE A 151 -15.19 12.58 -0.51
CA PHE A 151 -13.80 12.41 -0.12
C PHE A 151 -13.52 10.92 0.11
N GLY A 152 -12.53 10.38 -0.55
CA GLY A 152 -12.04 9.01 -0.33
C GLY A 152 -10.54 8.94 -0.62
N ARG A 153 -9.80 8.27 0.25
CA ARG A 153 -8.35 8.03 0.08
C ARG A 153 -8.04 6.57 0.33
N LEU A 154 -7.44 5.93 -0.65
CA LEU A 154 -7.00 4.55 -0.58
C LEU A 154 -5.48 4.50 -0.71
N VAL A 155 -4.81 4.00 0.31
CA VAL A 155 -3.37 3.71 0.29
C VAL A 155 -3.17 2.22 0.43
N ASN A 156 -2.61 1.60 -0.60
CA ASN A 156 -2.33 0.17 -0.62
C ASN A 156 -0.83 -0.09 -0.45
N THR A 157 -0.48 -0.93 0.51
CA THR A 157 0.92 -1.31 0.76
C THR A 157 1.36 -2.42 -0.19
N SER A 158 2.06 -2.03 -1.25
CA SER A 158 2.77 -2.93 -2.15
C SER A 158 4.20 -3.20 -1.65
N SER A 159 5.10 -3.51 -2.54
CA SER A 159 6.54 -3.73 -2.29
C SER A 159 7.29 -3.65 -3.61
N GLU A 160 8.57 -3.33 -3.56
CA GLU A 160 9.48 -3.48 -4.70
C GLU A 160 9.52 -4.92 -5.20
N ALA A 161 9.27 -5.93 -4.32
CA ALA A 161 9.11 -7.32 -4.72
C ALA A 161 8.02 -7.53 -5.80
N GLY A 162 6.96 -6.72 -5.76
CA GLY A 162 5.92 -6.71 -6.79
C GLY A 162 6.33 -6.03 -8.10
N LEU A 163 7.42 -5.28 -8.10
CA LEU A 163 7.93 -4.59 -9.29
C LEU A 163 9.02 -5.40 -10.00
N VAL A 164 9.82 -6.17 -9.24
CA VAL A 164 11.05 -6.80 -9.76
C VAL A 164 11.11 -8.32 -9.64
N GLY A 165 10.19 -8.97 -8.91
CA GLY A 165 10.10 -10.43 -8.82
C GLY A 165 11.32 -11.10 -8.20
N PRO A 166 11.66 -10.84 -6.91
CA PRO A 166 12.87 -11.39 -6.29
C PRO A 166 12.81 -12.91 -6.12
N VAL A 167 13.98 -13.52 -6.10
CA VAL A 167 14.15 -14.96 -5.83
C VAL A 167 13.65 -15.27 -4.40
N GLY A 168 12.94 -16.39 -4.25
CA GLY A 168 12.43 -16.84 -2.94
C GLY A 168 11.11 -16.22 -2.51
N GLN A 169 10.55 -15.28 -3.25
CA GLN A 169 9.33 -14.55 -2.90
C GLN A 169 8.26 -14.60 -4.02
N ALA A 170 8.09 -15.73 -4.68
CA ALA A 170 7.16 -15.84 -5.79
C ALA A 170 5.71 -15.51 -5.41
N ASN A 171 5.22 -16.02 -4.26
CA ASN A 171 3.90 -15.72 -3.70
C ASN A 171 3.77 -14.24 -3.31
N TYR A 172 4.72 -13.73 -2.57
CA TYR A 172 4.74 -12.34 -2.08
C TYR A 172 4.86 -11.35 -3.25
N GLY A 173 5.80 -11.57 -4.19
CA GLY A 173 5.97 -10.75 -5.38
C GLY A 173 4.71 -10.72 -6.24
N ALA A 174 4.09 -11.87 -6.49
CA ALA A 174 2.83 -11.96 -7.23
C ALA A 174 1.69 -11.19 -6.54
N ALA A 175 1.54 -11.35 -5.22
CA ALA A 175 0.54 -10.62 -4.45
C ALA A 175 0.77 -9.10 -4.52
N LYS A 176 2.00 -8.64 -4.35
CA LYS A 176 2.36 -7.21 -4.35
C LYS A 176 2.24 -6.57 -5.73
N ALA A 177 2.56 -7.30 -6.80
CA ALA A 177 2.27 -6.88 -8.18
C ALA A 177 0.75 -6.76 -8.42
N GLY A 178 -0.03 -7.73 -7.94
CA GLY A 178 -1.49 -7.70 -8.01
C GLY A 178 -2.09 -6.51 -7.25
N ILE A 179 -1.50 -6.10 -6.12
CA ILE A 179 -1.92 -4.91 -5.37
C ILE A 179 -1.67 -3.63 -6.17
N VAL A 180 -0.55 -3.50 -6.89
CA VAL A 180 -0.34 -2.36 -7.80
C VAL A 180 -1.44 -2.31 -8.85
N ALA A 181 -1.71 -3.42 -9.54
CA ALA A 181 -2.76 -3.49 -10.56
C ALA A 181 -4.15 -3.16 -9.99
N LEU A 182 -4.49 -3.68 -8.80
CA LEU A 182 -5.73 -3.37 -8.08
C LEU A 182 -5.83 -1.87 -7.77
N THR A 183 -4.75 -1.24 -7.32
CA THR A 183 -4.69 0.19 -7.02
C THR A 183 -4.95 1.04 -8.26
N LEU A 184 -4.29 0.73 -9.37
CA LEU A 184 -4.48 1.45 -10.64
C LEU A 184 -5.91 1.30 -11.16
N SER A 185 -6.49 0.10 -11.01
CA SER A 185 -7.89 -0.15 -11.38
C SER A 185 -8.86 0.67 -10.50
N ALA A 186 -8.63 0.70 -9.18
CA ALA A 186 -9.42 1.50 -8.25
C ALA A 186 -9.31 3.00 -8.55
N ALA A 187 -8.10 3.50 -8.81
CA ALA A 187 -7.87 4.91 -9.16
C ALA A 187 -8.68 5.35 -10.39
N ARG A 188 -8.68 4.52 -11.44
CA ARG A 188 -9.43 4.81 -12.67
C ARG A 188 -10.94 4.71 -12.47
N ALA A 189 -11.40 3.70 -11.73
CA ALA A 189 -12.82 3.47 -11.50
C ALA A 189 -13.47 4.50 -10.58
N LEU A 190 -12.69 5.02 -9.62
CA LEU A 190 -13.22 5.86 -8.54
C LEU A 190 -12.85 7.34 -8.65
N GLY A 191 -11.89 7.71 -9.49
CA GLY A 191 -11.43 9.10 -9.63
C GLY A 191 -12.56 10.09 -9.97
N GLY A 192 -13.51 9.68 -10.81
CA GLY A 192 -14.70 10.47 -11.13
C GLY A 192 -15.59 10.78 -9.93
N TYR A 193 -15.52 9.97 -8.87
CA TYR A 193 -16.25 10.16 -7.62
C TYR A 193 -15.46 10.96 -6.55
N GLY A 194 -14.26 11.46 -6.87
CA GLY A 194 -13.42 12.22 -5.92
C GLY A 194 -12.51 11.37 -5.04
N VAL A 195 -12.40 10.07 -5.33
CA VAL A 195 -11.55 9.12 -4.60
C VAL A 195 -10.19 9.02 -5.27
N CYS A 196 -9.11 9.12 -4.48
CA CYS A 196 -7.75 8.86 -4.92
C CYS A 196 -7.24 7.54 -4.34
N ALA A 197 -6.60 6.73 -5.18
CA ALA A 197 -6.01 5.45 -4.80
C ALA A 197 -4.55 5.40 -5.25
N ASN A 198 -3.63 5.14 -4.31
CA ASN A 198 -2.20 5.08 -4.56
C ASN A 198 -1.57 3.87 -3.87
N ALA A 199 -0.45 3.40 -4.39
CA ALA A 199 0.32 2.32 -3.79
C ALA A 199 1.65 2.84 -3.24
N ILE A 200 2.11 2.24 -2.13
CA ILE A 200 3.42 2.49 -1.56
C ILE A 200 4.24 1.21 -1.52
N CYS A 201 5.54 1.32 -1.71
CA CYS A 201 6.54 0.25 -1.54
C CYS A 201 7.50 0.69 -0.42
N PRO A 202 7.18 0.40 0.85
CA PRO A 202 7.94 0.90 1.98
C PRO A 202 9.19 0.07 2.26
N ARG A 203 10.31 0.73 2.56
CA ARG A 203 11.47 0.14 3.22
C ARG A 203 11.47 0.63 4.67
N ALA A 204 10.97 -0.19 5.58
CA ALA A 204 10.91 0.12 7.00
C ALA A 204 11.38 -1.07 7.83
N ARG A 205 12.02 -0.79 8.96
CA ARG A 205 12.38 -1.78 9.95
C ARG A 205 11.17 -2.14 10.80
N THR A 206 10.75 -3.37 10.69
CA THR A 206 9.64 -3.96 11.43
C THR A 206 10.02 -5.38 11.85
N ALA A 207 9.21 -6.02 12.69
CA ALA A 207 9.41 -7.44 13.00
C ALA A 207 9.44 -8.32 11.74
N MET A 208 8.66 -7.99 10.70
CA MET A 208 8.62 -8.71 9.43
C MET A 208 9.93 -8.59 8.63
N THR A 209 10.66 -7.48 8.78
CA THR A 209 11.87 -7.18 8.01
C THR A 209 13.16 -7.29 8.85
N ALA A 210 13.05 -7.74 10.10
CA ALA A 210 14.19 -7.83 11.03
C ALA A 210 15.31 -8.74 10.50
N ASP A 211 14.96 -9.85 9.86
CA ASP A 211 15.93 -10.78 9.29
C ASP A 211 16.68 -10.19 8.07
N VAL A 212 16.06 -9.23 7.37
CA VAL A 212 16.62 -8.57 6.19
C VAL A 212 17.48 -7.36 6.58
N PHE A 213 17.00 -6.52 7.49
CA PHE A 213 17.64 -5.24 7.83
C PHE A 213 18.45 -5.27 9.13
N GLY A 214 18.41 -6.38 9.88
CA GLY A 214 19.12 -6.55 11.14
C GLY A 214 18.63 -5.60 12.25
N ALA A 215 19.43 -5.49 13.32
CA ALA A 215 19.14 -4.61 14.46
C ALA A 215 19.24 -3.12 14.07
N ALA A 216 18.48 -2.28 14.79
CA ALA A 216 18.55 -0.84 14.59
C ALA A 216 19.99 -0.33 14.87
N PRO A 217 20.56 0.50 13.99
CA PRO A 217 21.87 1.09 14.21
C PRO A 217 21.83 2.06 15.40
N GLN A 218 23.01 2.31 16.00
CA GLN A 218 23.15 3.46 16.90
C GLN A 218 23.11 4.74 16.05
N ILE A 219 22.13 5.59 16.31
CA ILE A 219 21.90 6.82 15.55
C ILE A 219 22.41 8.00 16.35
N ALA A 220 23.06 8.96 15.70
CA ALA A 220 23.50 10.19 16.34
C ALA A 220 22.31 11.05 16.79
N ALA A 221 22.53 11.86 17.82
CA ALA A 221 21.48 12.74 18.33
C ALA A 221 20.98 13.71 17.23
N GLY A 222 19.70 13.66 16.94
CA GLY A 222 19.06 14.48 15.89
C GLY A 222 18.95 13.83 14.52
N GLU A 223 19.51 12.65 14.33
CA GLU A 223 19.31 11.84 13.12
C GLU A 223 18.15 10.85 13.31
N VAL A 224 17.53 10.44 12.21
CA VAL A 224 16.46 9.44 12.19
C VAL A 224 16.95 8.22 11.41
N ASP A 225 16.71 7.00 11.93
CA ASP A 225 17.02 5.76 11.19
C ASP A 225 16.39 5.81 9.79
N PRO A 226 17.18 5.65 8.71
CA PRO A 226 16.62 5.59 7.34
C PRO A 226 15.54 4.52 7.16
N LEU A 227 15.52 3.51 8.03
CA LEU A 227 14.49 2.47 8.05
C LEU A 227 13.40 2.73 9.11
N SER A 228 13.35 3.93 9.70
CA SER A 228 12.27 4.28 10.62
C SER A 228 10.91 4.28 9.90
N PRO A 229 9.87 3.67 10.48
CA PRO A 229 8.50 3.77 9.97
C PRO A 229 8.00 5.22 9.78
N GLU A 230 8.54 6.19 10.51
CA GLU A 230 8.13 7.60 10.44
C GLU A 230 8.29 8.21 9.04
N HIS A 231 9.24 7.74 8.23
CA HIS A 231 9.38 8.17 6.84
C HIS A 231 8.16 7.74 6.00
N VAL A 232 7.69 6.51 6.20
CA VAL A 232 6.51 5.97 5.52
C VAL A 232 5.24 6.68 6.01
N VAL A 233 5.12 6.90 7.32
CA VAL A 233 4.00 7.62 7.93
C VAL A 233 3.82 9.01 7.33
N SER A 234 4.90 9.72 7.04
CA SER A 234 4.85 11.04 6.41
C SER A 234 4.18 11.00 5.04
N LEU A 235 4.53 10.02 4.19
CA LEU A 235 3.90 9.85 2.87
C LEU A 235 2.45 9.38 3.01
N VAL A 236 2.15 8.39 3.86
CA VAL A 236 0.79 7.87 4.06
C VAL A 236 -0.13 8.98 4.56
N THR A 237 0.32 9.79 5.50
CA THR A 237 -0.44 10.95 6.00
C THR A 237 -0.74 11.96 4.88
N PHE A 238 0.25 12.28 4.04
CA PHE A 238 0.06 13.15 2.89
C PHE A 238 -0.96 12.56 1.90
N LEU A 239 -0.79 11.30 1.48
CA LEU A 239 -1.68 10.62 0.53
C LEU A 239 -3.12 10.48 1.07
N SER A 240 -3.28 10.42 2.39
CA SER A 240 -4.56 10.35 3.09
C SER A 240 -5.26 11.72 3.24
N SER A 241 -4.60 12.82 2.90
CA SER A 241 -5.05 14.17 3.17
C SER A 241 -5.76 14.83 1.98
N PRO A 242 -6.45 15.95 2.21
CA PRO A 242 -6.96 16.80 1.13
C PRO A 242 -5.87 17.32 0.19
N ALA A 243 -4.64 17.53 0.68
CA ALA A 243 -3.51 18.02 -0.11
C ALA A 243 -3.14 17.08 -1.28
N ALA A 244 -3.47 15.79 -1.18
CA ALA A 244 -3.19 14.79 -2.22
C ALA A 244 -4.33 14.63 -3.24
N ALA A 245 -5.21 15.62 -3.41
CA ALA A 245 -6.37 15.52 -4.31
C ALA A 245 -5.99 15.24 -5.78
N GLU A 246 -4.81 15.70 -6.21
CA GLU A 246 -4.30 15.51 -7.58
C GLU A 246 -3.39 14.28 -7.71
N VAL A 247 -3.13 13.56 -6.61
CA VAL A 247 -2.27 12.37 -6.60
C VAL A 247 -3.15 11.13 -6.66
N ASN A 248 -3.28 10.54 -7.85
CA ASN A 248 -4.15 9.40 -8.07
C ASN A 248 -3.52 8.40 -9.05
N GLY A 249 -3.57 7.12 -8.73
CA GLY A 249 -3.01 6.05 -9.56
C GLY A 249 -1.49 6.04 -9.60
N GLN A 250 -0.84 6.44 -8.52
CA GLN A 250 0.62 6.50 -8.43
C GLN A 250 1.18 5.37 -7.58
N VAL A 251 2.45 5.05 -7.82
CA VAL A 251 3.22 4.06 -7.05
C VAL A 251 4.48 4.75 -6.54
N PHE A 252 4.71 4.69 -5.22
CA PHE A 252 5.83 5.34 -4.56
C PHE A 252 6.71 4.33 -3.83
N ILE A 253 8.03 4.46 -3.94
CA ILE A 253 8.98 3.79 -3.05
C ILE A 253 9.38 4.79 -1.97
N VAL A 254 9.42 4.33 -0.71
CA VAL A 254 9.85 5.15 0.44
C VAL A 254 11.04 4.50 1.11
N TYR A 255 12.15 5.20 1.15
CA TYR A 255 13.36 4.77 1.84
C TYR A 255 14.02 5.97 2.54
N GLY A 256 14.00 5.98 3.85
CA GLY A 256 14.51 7.12 4.61
C GLY A 256 13.83 8.43 4.17
N PRO A 257 14.58 9.51 4.02
CA PRO A 257 14.03 10.79 3.60
C PRO A 257 13.67 10.84 2.10
N GLN A 258 13.92 9.76 1.34
CA GLN A 258 13.67 9.71 -0.10
C GLN A 258 12.30 9.11 -0.40
N VAL A 259 11.57 9.78 -1.29
CA VAL A 259 10.33 9.28 -1.89
C VAL A 259 10.52 9.26 -3.40
N THR A 260 10.51 8.05 -3.98
CA THR A 260 10.68 7.86 -5.42
C THR A 260 9.32 7.59 -6.06
N LEU A 261 8.95 8.38 -7.06
CA LEU A 261 7.77 8.12 -7.89
C LEU A 261 8.16 7.14 -9.01
N VAL A 262 7.51 5.98 -9.01
CA VAL A 262 7.74 4.95 -10.04
C VAL A 262 6.99 5.33 -11.31
N SER A 263 7.69 5.32 -12.45
CA SER A 263 7.06 5.58 -13.75
C SER A 263 6.18 4.40 -14.19
N ALA A 264 5.14 4.72 -14.96
CA ALA A 264 4.33 3.68 -15.59
C ALA A 264 5.19 2.84 -16.56
N PRO A 265 4.86 1.55 -16.77
CA PRO A 265 5.53 0.72 -17.76
C PRO A 265 5.54 1.40 -19.13
N THR A 266 6.69 1.41 -19.79
CA THR A 266 6.89 1.95 -21.15
C THR A 266 7.38 0.85 -22.07
N ALA A 267 7.05 0.97 -23.39
CA ALA A 267 7.60 0.07 -24.38
C ALA A 267 9.07 0.45 -24.64
N GLU A 268 9.97 -0.48 -24.43
CA GLU A 268 11.40 -0.28 -24.72
C GLU A 268 11.68 -0.32 -26.22
N HIS A 269 11.05 -1.26 -26.94
CA HIS A 269 11.19 -1.44 -28.37
C HIS A 269 9.90 -1.96 -28.99
N LYS A 270 9.66 -1.65 -30.25
CA LYS A 270 8.54 -2.15 -31.02
C LYS A 270 9.04 -2.86 -32.27
N PHE A 271 8.85 -4.15 -32.33
CA PHE A 271 9.09 -4.94 -33.54
C PHE A 271 7.87 -4.85 -34.46
N SER A 272 8.07 -4.70 -35.75
CA SER A 272 6.99 -4.65 -36.74
C SER A 272 7.34 -5.53 -37.95
N ALA A 273 6.39 -6.37 -38.41
CA ALA A 273 6.56 -7.13 -39.61
C ALA A 273 6.60 -6.20 -40.84
N GLU A 274 7.38 -6.55 -41.85
CA GLU A 274 7.37 -5.84 -43.16
C GLU A 274 6.06 -6.02 -43.93
N GLY A 275 5.34 -7.13 -43.64
CA GLY A 275 4.06 -7.48 -44.25
C GLY A 275 2.88 -7.34 -43.28
N SER A 276 1.78 -8.01 -43.58
CA SER A 276 0.56 -8.01 -42.74
C SER A 276 0.67 -8.91 -41.48
N ALA A 277 1.65 -9.81 -41.44
CA ALA A 277 1.88 -10.75 -40.34
C ALA A 277 3.37 -11.13 -40.25
N TRP A 278 3.79 -11.59 -39.09
CA TRP A 278 5.11 -12.18 -38.90
C TRP A 278 5.17 -13.61 -39.44
N GLU A 279 6.21 -13.90 -40.21
CA GLU A 279 6.67 -15.27 -40.37
C GLU A 279 7.55 -15.66 -39.18
N PRO A 280 7.40 -16.89 -38.61
CA PRO A 280 8.14 -17.28 -37.38
C PRO A 280 9.65 -17.10 -37.47
N GLY A 281 10.28 -17.40 -38.63
CA GLY A 281 11.71 -17.19 -38.83
C GLY A 281 12.10 -15.73 -38.78
N GLN A 282 11.38 -14.84 -39.45
CA GLN A 282 11.66 -13.40 -39.48
C GLN A 282 11.54 -12.78 -38.09
N LEU A 283 10.51 -13.17 -37.32
CA LEU A 283 10.38 -12.72 -35.94
C LEU A 283 11.55 -13.20 -35.08
N GLY A 284 11.95 -14.47 -35.25
CA GLY A 284 13.09 -15.06 -34.55
C GLY A 284 14.38 -14.30 -34.81
N ASP A 285 14.68 -14.02 -36.08
CA ASP A 285 15.88 -13.27 -36.47
C ASP A 285 15.89 -11.86 -35.87
N ALA A 286 14.77 -11.13 -35.96
CA ALA A 286 14.63 -9.77 -35.42
C ALA A 286 14.81 -9.73 -33.89
N LEU A 287 14.27 -10.70 -33.16
CA LEU A 287 14.45 -10.80 -31.70
C LEU A 287 15.89 -11.18 -31.33
N GLN A 288 16.49 -12.14 -32.04
CA GLN A 288 17.88 -12.54 -31.79
C GLN A 288 18.86 -11.38 -32.02
N GLU A 289 18.72 -10.64 -33.11
CA GLU A 289 19.55 -9.48 -33.42
C GLU A 289 19.42 -8.42 -32.31
N TYR A 290 18.20 -8.09 -31.90
CA TYR A 290 17.96 -7.10 -30.85
C TYR A 290 18.59 -7.52 -29.52
N PHE A 291 18.32 -8.74 -29.05
CA PHE A 291 18.84 -9.22 -27.76
C PHE A 291 20.35 -9.51 -27.76
N ALA A 292 20.95 -9.80 -28.92
CA ALA A 292 22.40 -9.95 -29.02
C ALA A 292 23.16 -8.60 -28.79
N GLY A 293 22.50 -7.48 -29.12
CA GLY A 293 23.05 -6.13 -28.89
C GLY A 293 22.63 -5.48 -27.56
N ARG A 294 21.72 -6.13 -26.83
CA ARG A 294 21.17 -5.59 -25.58
C ARG A 294 21.99 -6.04 -24.37
N ASP A 295 22.23 -5.15 -23.44
CA ASP A 295 22.83 -5.51 -22.14
C ASP A 295 21.98 -6.59 -21.45
N PRO A 296 22.53 -7.81 -21.20
CA PRO A 296 21.79 -8.89 -20.58
C PRO A 296 21.40 -8.59 -19.11
N GLU A 297 22.07 -7.64 -18.45
CA GLU A 297 21.73 -7.21 -17.10
C GLU A 297 20.62 -6.18 -17.07
N ARG A 298 20.24 -5.62 -18.21
CA ARG A 298 19.10 -4.72 -18.32
C ARG A 298 17.78 -5.48 -18.18
N ASN A 299 17.41 -5.76 -16.95
CA ASN A 299 16.19 -6.44 -16.54
C ASN A 299 15.47 -5.64 -15.45
N PHE A 300 14.34 -6.15 -14.99
CA PHE A 300 13.66 -5.58 -13.83
C PHE A 300 14.51 -5.80 -12.57
N SER A 301 15.11 -4.74 -12.05
CA SER A 301 16.02 -4.79 -10.89
C SER A 301 15.63 -3.77 -9.84
N ALA A 302 15.68 -4.18 -8.57
CA ALA A 302 15.46 -3.26 -7.45
C ALA A 302 16.57 -2.20 -7.34
N VAL A 303 17.79 -2.49 -7.79
CA VAL A 303 18.90 -1.53 -7.78
C VAL A 303 18.62 -0.41 -8.78
N GLY A 304 18.19 -0.73 -10.00
CA GLY A 304 17.84 0.26 -11.01
C GLY A 304 16.63 1.15 -10.69
N LEU A 305 15.85 0.80 -9.65
CA LEU A 305 14.77 1.65 -9.14
C LEU A 305 15.26 2.69 -8.12
N MET A 306 16.52 2.58 -7.67
CA MET A 306 17.10 3.43 -6.61
C MET A 306 18.16 4.40 -7.12
N GLU A 307 18.65 4.20 -8.34
CA GLU A 307 19.54 5.09 -9.07
C GLU A 307 18.75 6.19 -9.80
#